data_5108919b1a8a37f25bde04aa8a58c635
#
_entry.id   5108919b1a8a37f25bde04aa8a58c635
#
_cell.length_a   1.000
_cell.length_b   1.000
_cell.length_c   1.000
_cell.angle_alpha   90.00
_cell.angle_beta   90.00
_cell.angle_gamma   90.00
#
_symmetry.space_group_name_H-M   'P 1'
#
loop_
_entity.id
_entity.type
_entity.pdbx_description
1 polymer ?
#
loop_
_entity_poly.entity_id
_entity_poly.type
_entity_poly.pdbx_seq_one_letter_code
_entity_poly.pdbx_strand_id
1 'polypeptide(L)'
;MVFFPKVLKTDSAPLISGHAPEMAERARLDLQSEAKRQVPIDCGTTDLPQLAGPEAGAPMLMTQPMRPVGHQPQHSLTRRSFIKSGTAAAALTAASWNRVLGANERVGIGVIGFGLIGRIHTRNFKAQPDAQVVAVSETFRPRMDAATALAGGHIAQYADFRKLLEDKNVDAVVVATPDHWHALMTMMACAAGKDVYVEKPLTLFVREGRWMVELARRHKRVVQVGTQQRSGAHYQRARELVRSGRIGKLVSVQVNYFRNVSPGFGKPPDQTPPPELDYDLWLGPAPQRPYNPNRAIYHFRWFWDYSGGQMTNLGQHSLDVVHWITGVKGANALTSAGGRYFLEDNGEVPDTQDVMIEYPGFRALCQWRECAAGVAATGMGGLEFHGTKGTLVLGRDGFEIFADKKENPNNVVARIIGGHPVGGPQPIPESEGQLRTEPAKDTSGDWKDQYVQHVRNFLDCVKSRKEPNSDLESGHQVAAVCHLANISLRTGRKIRWDAEKEEIVGDTEAAQMLARPYRKPWDAQLKALGVA
;
A
#
# COMPACT_ATOMS: atom_id res chain seq x y z
N MET A 1 -21.30 -1.17 -56.63
CA MET A 1 -21.23 0.11 -57.31
C MET A 1 -21.37 1.18 -56.24
N VAL A 2 -20.29 1.74 -55.76
CA VAL A 2 -20.28 2.75 -54.67
C VAL A 2 -19.47 3.94 -55.20
N PHE A 3 -20.15 5.08 -55.27
CA PHE A 3 -19.55 6.33 -55.73
C PHE A 3 -18.82 7.04 -54.58
N PHE A 4 -17.57 7.43 -54.77
CA PHE A 4 -16.85 8.43 -53.97
C PHE A 4 -17.00 9.80 -54.64
N PRO A 5 -17.22 10.89 -53.89
CA PRO A 5 -17.07 12.23 -54.43
C PRO A 5 -15.66 12.80 -54.17
N LYS A 6 -15.18 13.54 -55.13
CA LYS A 6 -13.89 14.20 -55.25
C LYS A 6 -13.68 15.32 -54.22
N VAL A 7 -12.43 15.41 -53.77
CA VAL A 7 -11.86 16.52 -53.02
C VAL A 7 -11.74 17.76 -53.92
N LEU A 8 -12.31 18.87 -53.46
CA LEU A 8 -12.06 20.22 -54.02
C LEU A 8 -10.97 20.90 -53.17
N LYS A 9 -9.93 21.37 -53.85
CA LYS A 9 -8.90 22.29 -53.34
C LYS A 9 -9.51 23.69 -53.28
N THR A 10 -9.30 24.43 -52.19
CA THR A 10 -9.46 25.89 -52.16
C THR A 10 -8.24 26.54 -51.53
N ASP A 11 -7.94 27.69 -52.06
CA ASP A 11 -6.73 28.47 -52.05
C ASP A 11 -6.34 29.13 -50.73
N SER A 12 -5.07 29.44 -50.67
CA SER A 12 -4.27 30.19 -49.73
C SER A 12 -4.81 31.58 -49.37
N ALA A 13 -4.71 31.98 -48.08
CA ALA A 13 -4.65 33.35 -47.62
C ALA A 13 -3.60 33.49 -46.48
N PRO A 14 -3.06 34.70 -46.19
CA PRO A 14 -1.63 34.89 -45.93
C PRO A 14 -1.23 34.81 -44.43
N LEU A 15 0.05 34.46 -44.27
CA LEU A 15 0.82 34.47 -43.01
C LEU A 15 0.88 35.85 -42.38
N ILE A 16 0.44 35.97 -41.13
CA ILE A 16 0.82 37.05 -40.21
C ILE A 16 1.96 36.52 -39.36
N SER A 17 3.14 37.06 -39.56
CA SER A 17 4.35 36.83 -38.80
C SER A 17 4.35 37.72 -37.53
N GLY A 18 4.69 37.16 -36.38
CA GLY A 18 5.12 37.91 -35.20
C GLY A 18 4.61 37.33 -33.90
N HIS A 19 5.55 36.89 -33.07
CA HIS A 19 5.44 36.51 -31.63
C HIS A 19 5.56 35.03 -31.26
N ALA A 20 6.35 34.26 -31.97
CA ALA A 20 6.64 32.87 -31.57
C ALA A 20 7.86 32.63 -30.65
N PRO A 21 8.84 33.55 -30.43
CA PRO A 21 10.01 33.22 -29.58
C PRO A 21 9.78 33.39 -28.07
N GLU A 22 8.95 34.33 -27.64
CA GLU A 22 8.81 34.66 -26.21
C GLU A 22 7.98 33.64 -25.40
N MET A 23 7.03 33.00 -26.01
CA MET A 23 6.23 31.96 -25.35
C MET A 23 6.98 30.64 -25.17
N ALA A 24 7.89 30.32 -26.08
CA ALA A 24 8.72 29.11 -25.97
C ALA A 24 9.78 29.21 -24.88
N GLU A 25 10.28 30.40 -24.61
CA GLU A 25 11.30 30.64 -23.57
C GLU A 25 10.67 30.70 -22.17
N ARG A 26 9.47 31.24 -22.01
CA ARG A 26 8.72 31.15 -20.74
C ARG A 26 8.34 29.72 -20.40
N ALA A 27 7.84 28.93 -21.37
CA ALA A 27 7.55 27.51 -21.14
C ALA A 27 8.80 26.69 -20.76
N ARG A 28 9.99 27.09 -21.26
CA ARG A 28 11.25 26.42 -20.92
C ARG A 28 11.76 26.76 -19.53
N LEU A 29 11.53 27.97 -19.05
CA LEU A 29 11.88 28.43 -17.69
C LEU A 29 10.92 27.85 -16.65
N ASP A 30 9.64 27.71 -16.96
CA ASP A 30 8.67 27.05 -16.07
C ASP A 30 8.94 25.54 -15.94
N LEU A 31 9.29 24.85 -17.02
CA LEU A 31 9.68 23.44 -16.98
C LEU A 31 10.99 23.20 -16.19
N GLN A 32 11.94 24.16 -16.19
CA GLN A 32 13.14 24.05 -15.38
C GLN A 32 12.90 24.34 -13.90
N SER A 33 11.89 25.11 -13.55
CA SER A 33 11.50 25.38 -12.16
C SER A 33 10.70 24.22 -11.56
N GLU A 34 9.88 23.52 -12.36
CA GLU A 34 9.15 22.32 -11.93
C GLU A 34 10.06 21.10 -11.79
N ALA A 35 11.06 20.94 -12.65
CA ALA A 35 12.06 19.86 -12.53
C ALA A 35 12.87 19.94 -11.22
N LYS A 36 12.95 21.10 -10.58
CA LYS A 36 13.60 21.27 -9.27
C LYS A 36 12.70 21.00 -8.07
N ARG A 37 11.39 20.76 -8.27
CA ARG A 37 10.41 20.41 -7.22
C ARG A 37 10.04 18.95 -7.16
N GLN A 38 10.47 18.14 -8.12
CA GLN A 38 10.38 16.69 -8.01
C GLN A 38 11.50 16.20 -7.11
N VAL A 39 11.19 15.92 -5.85
CA VAL A 39 12.05 15.15 -4.96
C VAL A 39 12.21 13.77 -5.61
N PRO A 40 13.41 13.36 -6.02
CA PRO A 40 13.63 12.01 -6.52
C PRO A 40 13.25 11.03 -5.42
N ILE A 41 12.47 10.03 -5.76
CA ILE A 41 12.46 8.78 -4.99
C ILE A 41 13.85 8.20 -5.24
N ASP A 42 14.76 8.53 -4.34
CA ASP A 42 16.15 8.09 -4.37
C ASP A 42 16.16 6.55 -4.31
N CYS A 43 16.34 5.96 -5.46
CA CYS A 43 16.74 4.57 -5.63
C CYS A 43 18.24 4.54 -5.32
N GLY A 44 18.59 4.70 -4.03
CA GLY A 44 19.95 4.67 -3.57
C GLY A 44 20.69 3.44 -4.07
N THR A 45 21.51 3.65 -5.07
CA THR A 45 22.63 2.79 -5.39
C THR A 45 23.54 2.79 -4.16
N THR A 46 23.71 1.62 -3.59
CA THR A 46 24.57 1.38 -2.43
C THR A 46 26.02 1.56 -2.84
N ASP A 47 26.63 2.69 -2.51
CA ASP A 47 28.06 2.77 -2.35
C ASP A 47 28.44 2.04 -1.05
N LEU A 48 29.06 0.89 -1.21
CA LEU A 48 29.72 0.17 -0.13
C LEU A 48 31.09 0.85 0.11
N PRO A 49 31.41 1.25 1.34
CA PRO A 49 32.77 1.68 1.65
C PRO A 49 33.71 0.47 1.56
N GLN A 50 34.79 0.63 0.80
CA GLN A 50 35.91 -0.31 0.76
C GLN A 50 36.55 -0.40 2.15
N LEU A 51 36.58 -1.63 2.68
CA LEU A 51 37.33 -1.96 3.87
C LEU A 51 38.83 -1.96 3.55
N ALA A 52 39.57 -1.01 4.13
CA ALA A 52 41.02 -1.04 4.17
C ALA A 52 41.47 -2.19 5.08
N GLY A 53 42.47 -2.95 4.63
CA GLY A 53 43.09 -4.05 5.35
C GLY A 53 43.92 -3.59 6.57
N PRO A 54 44.27 -4.52 7.47
CA PRO A 54 44.92 -4.20 8.73
C PRO A 54 46.43 -4.02 8.59
N GLU A 55 46.94 -2.91 9.05
CA GLU A 55 48.36 -2.75 9.33
C GLU A 55 48.73 -3.30 10.71
N ALA A 56 49.83 -4.06 10.73
CA ALA A 56 50.40 -4.68 11.89
C ALA A 56 51.17 -3.67 12.75
N GLY A 57 51.11 -3.79 14.08
CA GLY A 57 51.97 -3.07 14.98
C GLY A 57 51.56 -3.18 16.44
N ALA A 58 52.01 -4.24 17.14
CA ALA A 58 51.90 -4.34 18.59
C ALA A 58 53.14 -3.74 19.25
N PRO A 59 53.06 -3.10 20.42
CA PRO A 59 54.13 -3.15 21.39
C PRO A 59 53.75 -3.85 22.70
N MET A 60 54.73 -4.61 23.17
CA MET A 60 54.82 -5.33 24.43
C MET A 60 54.39 -4.50 25.64
N LEU A 61 53.63 -5.09 26.53
CA LEU A 61 53.39 -4.64 27.89
C LEU A 61 54.26 -5.42 28.87
N MET A 62 55.08 -4.69 29.59
CA MET A 62 55.92 -5.17 30.69
C MET A 62 55.10 -5.59 31.90
N THR A 63 55.48 -6.69 32.51
CA THR A 63 55.03 -7.24 33.77
C THR A 63 55.54 -6.40 34.96
N GLN A 64 54.66 -6.07 35.90
CA GLN A 64 55.03 -5.58 37.23
C GLN A 64 54.64 -6.62 38.31
N PRO A 65 55.42 -6.69 39.45
CA PRO A 65 55.34 -7.76 40.40
C PRO A 65 54.25 -7.57 41.49
N MET A 66 53.73 -8.70 41.94
CA MET A 66 52.73 -8.77 43.04
C MET A 66 53.30 -8.26 44.37
N ARG A 67 52.49 -7.50 45.13
CA ARG A 67 52.71 -7.18 46.56
C ARG A 67 51.83 -8.07 47.43
N PRO A 68 52.27 -8.35 48.70
CA PRO A 68 51.61 -9.36 49.55
C PRO A 68 50.33 -8.84 50.24
N VAL A 69 49.44 -9.79 50.50
CA VAL A 69 48.13 -9.63 51.11
C VAL A 69 48.28 -9.31 52.59
N GLY A 70 47.82 -8.12 53.00
CA GLY A 70 47.70 -7.74 54.41
C GLY A 70 46.31 -8.11 54.96
N HIS A 71 46.30 -8.72 56.16
CA HIS A 71 45.08 -9.03 56.92
C HIS A 71 44.28 -7.76 57.24
N GLN A 72 43.01 -7.77 56.88
CA GLN A 72 42.05 -6.75 57.37
C GLN A 72 41.17 -7.31 58.51
N PRO A 73 40.81 -6.48 59.53
CA PRO A 73 40.03 -6.90 60.68
C PRO A 73 38.52 -7.06 60.31
N GLN A 74 37.92 -8.06 60.92
CA GLN A 74 36.48 -8.32 60.82
C GLN A 74 35.66 -7.19 61.43
N HIS A 75 34.97 -6.41 60.63
CA HIS A 75 33.94 -5.46 61.10
C HIS A 75 32.63 -6.18 61.37
N SER A 76 32.18 -6.21 62.63
CA SER A 76 30.85 -6.68 63.02
C SER A 76 29.78 -5.75 62.44
N LEU A 77 28.85 -6.31 61.66
CA LEU A 77 27.70 -5.61 61.11
C LEU A 77 26.73 -5.22 62.24
N THR A 78 26.55 -3.92 62.47
CA THR A 78 25.59 -3.41 63.44
C THR A 78 24.16 -3.46 62.85
N ARG A 79 23.14 -3.62 63.72
CA ARG A 79 21.72 -3.62 63.31
C ARG A 79 21.34 -2.42 62.43
N ARG A 80 22.02 -1.28 62.61
CA ARG A 80 21.80 -0.05 61.83
C ARG A 80 22.35 -0.12 60.40
N SER A 81 23.46 -0.85 60.14
CA SER A 81 24.02 -1.08 58.80
C SER A 81 23.17 -2.09 58.02
N PHE A 82 22.59 -3.07 58.70
CA PHE A 82 21.69 -4.05 58.07
C PHE A 82 20.37 -3.42 57.59
N ILE A 83 19.79 -2.51 58.40
CA ILE A 83 18.55 -1.79 58.00
C ILE A 83 18.81 -0.85 56.83
N LYS A 84 19.97 -0.13 56.80
CA LYS A 84 20.32 0.73 55.67
C LYS A 84 20.61 -0.04 54.36
N SER A 85 21.19 -1.22 54.43
CA SER A 85 21.39 -2.10 53.29
C SER A 85 20.10 -2.73 52.81
N GLY A 86 19.17 -3.06 53.70
CA GLY A 86 17.85 -3.59 53.36
C GLY A 86 16.94 -2.57 52.68
N THR A 87 16.98 -1.31 53.10
CA THR A 87 16.21 -0.21 52.44
C THR A 87 16.76 0.15 51.07
N ALA A 88 18.09 0.11 50.88
CA ALA A 88 18.69 0.31 49.55
C ALA A 88 18.39 -0.83 48.57
N ALA A 89 18.39 -2.08 49.05
CA ALA A 89 18.00 -3.24 48.25
C ALA A 89 16.49 -3.22 47.90
N ALA A 90 15.62 -2.80 48.84
CA ALA A 90 14.19 -2.64 48.58
C ALA A 90 13.90 -1.48 47.62
N ALA A 91 14.66 -0.39 47.67
CA ALA A 91 14.53 0.72 46.69
C ALA A 91 15.00 0.33 45.29
N LEU A 92 16.04 -0.50 45.18
CA LEU A 92 16.52 -1.03 43.89
C LEU A 92 15.54 -2.06 43.30
N THR A 93 14.91 -2.88 44.12
CA THR A 93 13.86 -3.81 43.67
C THR A 93 12.58 -3.06 43.30
N ALA A 94 12.17 -2.03 44.02
CA ALA A 94 11.01 -1.21 43.68
C ALA A 94 11.25 -0.43 42.36
N ALA A 95 12.47 0.09 42.12
CA ALA A 95 12.82 0.74 40.84
C ALA A 95 12.90 -0.25 39.68
N SER A 96 13.31 -1.51 39.91
CA SER A 96 13.28 -2.57 38.91
C SER A 96 11.86 -3.08 38.65
N TRP A 97 10.98 -3.09 39.65
CA TRP A 97 9.56 -3.43 39.46
C TRP A 97 8.81 -2.37 38.66
N ASN A 98 9.09 -1.07 38.85
CA ASN A 98 8.52 -0.02 38.00
C ASN A 98 9.02 -0.10 36.53
N ARG A 99 10.25 -0.55 36.30
CA ARG A 99 10.73 -0.85 34.93
C ARG A 99 10.03 -2.09 34.34
N VAL A 100 9.75 -3.10 35.15
CA VAL A 100 9.05 -4.32 34.75
C VAL A 100 7.57 -4.02 34.43
N LEU A 101 6.90 -3.17 35.22
CA LEU A 101 5.52 -2.74 34.97
C LEU A 101 5.43 -1.94 33.64
N GLY A 102 6.34 -1.01 33.37
CA GLY A 102 6.36 -0.26 32.12
C GLY A 102 6.76 -1.09 30.89
N ALA A 103 7.48 -2.21 31.06
CA ALA A 103 7.80 -3.15 29.98
C ALA A 103 6.60 -4.06 29.62
N ASN A 104 5.77 -4.42 30.60
CA ASN A 104 4.57 -5.25 30.37
C ASN A 104 3.39 -4.47 29.75
N GLU A 105 3.47 -3.14 29.68
CA GLU A 105 2.43 -2.31 29.05
C GLU A 105 2.66 -2.08 27.55
N ARG A 106 3.84 -2.42 27.02
CA ARG A 106 4.17 -2.25 25.61
C ARG A 106 3.75 -3.45 24.79
N VAL A 107 3.13 -3.18 23.64
CA VAL A 107 2.80 -4.22 22.66
C VAL A 107 4.10 -4.70 21.98
N GLY A 108 4.42 -5.98 22.14
CA GLY A 108 5.55 -6.63 21.49
C GLY A 108 5.25 -6.89 20.01
N ILE A 109 6.02 -6.26 19.12
CA ILE A 109 5.80 -6.31 17.66
C ILE A 109 6.83 -7.23 17.02
N GLY A 110 6.35 -8.26 16.30
CA GLY A 110 7.13 -9.08 15.38
C GLY A 110 6.98 -8.57 13.95
N VAL A 111 8.10 -8.33 13.24
CA VAL A 111 8.07 -7.91 11.83
C VAL A 111 8.38 -9.09 10.94
N ILE A 112 7.45 -9.45 10.03
CA ILE A 112 7.62 -10.52 9.05
C ILE A 112 7.81 -9.89 7.67
N GLY A 113 9.03 -9.96 7.13
CA GLY A 113 9.46 -9.31 5.91
C GLY A 113 10.01 -7.89 6.13
N PHE A 114 11.28 -7.68 5.76
CA PHE A 114 11.96 -6.39 5.90
C PHE A 114 12.39 -5.82 4.55
N GLY A 115 11.40 -5.71 3.63
CA GLY A 115 11.54 -4.98 2.39
C GLY A 115 11.39 -3.45 2.60
N LEU A 116 11.04 -2.74 1.51
CA LEU A 116 10.82 -1.30 1.54
C LEU A 116 9.80 -0.90 2.62
N ILE A 117 8.62 -1.56 2.61
CA ILE A 117 7.52 -1.22 3.52
C ILE A 117 7.76 -1.73 4.95
N GLY A 118 8.36 -2.91 5.11
CA GLY A 118 8.72 -3.44 6.43
C GLY A 118 9.68 -2.50 7.19
N ARG A 119 10.60 -1.85 6.48
CA ARG A 119 11.49 -0.82 7.04
C ARG A 119 10.72 0.41 7.52
N ILE A 120 9.72 0.86 6.76
CA ILE A 120 8.86 2.00 7.14
C ILE A 120 8.07 1.64 8.40
N HIS A 121 7.45 0.46 8.45
CA HIS A 121 6.70 0.01 9.61
C HIS A 121 7.57 -0.15 10.85
N THR A 122 8.75 -0.74 10.73
CA THR A 122 9.68 -0.87 11.85
C THR A 122 10.01 0.50 12.47
N ARG A 123 10.23 1.54 11.66
CA ARG A 123 10.43 2.91 12.16
C ARG A 123 9.20 3.47 12.86
N ASN A 124 8.02 3.29 12.24
CA ASN A 124 6.77 3.84 12.76
C ASN A 124 6.33 3.16 14.06
N PHE A 125 6.46 1.85 14.19
CA PHE A 125 6.19 1.13 15.44
C PHE A 125 7.22 1.47 16.52
N LYS A 126 8.51 1.54 16.18
CA LYS A 126 9.57 1.95 17.12
C LYS A 126 9.36 3.37 17.67
N ALA A 127 8.75 4.26 16.90
CA ALA A 127 8.43 5.63 17.33
C ALA A 127 7.24 5.72 18.30
N GLN A 128 6.45 4.64 18.46
CA GLN A 128 5.32 4.64 19.39
C GLN A 128 5.81 4.32 20.81
N PRO A 129 5.40 5.12 21.82
CA PRO A 129 5.90 4.94 23.20
C PRO A 129 5.45 3.63 23.85
N ASP A 130 4.34 3.07 23.38
CA ASP A 130 3.65 1.90 23.90
C ASP A 130 3.76 0.67 22.97
N ALA A 131 4.73 0.65 22.07
CA ALA A 131 5.11 -0.49 21.25
C ALA A 131 6.62 -0.75 21.35
N GLN A 132 7.00 -1.99 21.13
CA GLN A 132 8.40 -2.40 21.04
C GLN A 132 8.57 -3.44 19.92
N VAL A 133 9.46 -3.19 18.97
CA VAL A 133 9.85 -4.22 18.01
C VAL A 133 10.77 -5.21 18.72
N VAL A 134 10.31 -6.45 18.88
CA VAL A 134 10.99 -7.50 19.67
C VAL A 134 11.55 -8.62 18.82
N ALA A 135 11.02 -8.81 17.60
CA ALA A 135 11.44 -9.89 16.72
C ALA A 135 11.35 -9.49 15.24
N VAL A 136 12.15 -10.13 14.41
CA VAL A 136 12.07 -10.08 12.95
C VAL A 136 12.13 -11.48 12.36
N SER A 137 11.34 -11.71 11.29
CA SER A 137 11.51 -12.87 10.41
C SER A 137 11.75 -12.40 8.97
N GLU A 138 12.83 -12.90 8.37
CA GLU A 138 13.23 -12.53 7.01
C GLU A 138 14.00 -13.70 6.36
N THR A 139 13.73 -13.96 5.09
CA THR A 139 14.35 -15.04 4.32
C THR A 139 15.69 -14.65 3.68
N PHE A 140 16.01 -13.35 3.65
CA PHE A 140 17.24 -12.80 3.10
C PHE A 140 18.10 -12.20 4.21
N ARG A 141 19.20 -12.84 4.52
CA ARG A 141 20.06 -12.52 5.68
C ARG A 141 20.45 -11.04 5.77
N PRO A 142 20.89 -10.35 4.69
CA PRO A 142 21.26 -8.93 4.77
C PRO A 142 20.09 -8.02 5.21
N ARG A 143 18.83 -8.37 4.86
CA ARG A 143 17.66 -7.65 5.33
C ARG A 143 17.35 -7.91 6.80
N MET A 144 17.57 -9.14 7.26
CA MET A 144 17.40 -9.49 8.68
C MET A 144 18.37 -8.69 9.57
N ASP A 145 19.63 -8.59 9.15
CA ASP A 145 20.65 -7.82 9.86
C ASP A 145 20.33 -6.32 9.88
N ALA A 146 19.86 -5.77 8.74
CA ALA A 146 19.41 -4.40 8.65
C ALA A 146 18.16 -4.11 9.50
N ALA A 147 17.24 -5.07 9.64
CA ALA A 147 16.08 -4.95 10.51
C ALA A 147 16.50 -4.88 11.98
N THR A 148 17.41 -5.75 12.38
CA THR A 148 17.94 -5.81 13.74
C THR A 148 18.64 -4.51 14.10
N ALA A 149 19.50 -3.99 13.22
CA ALA A 149 20.16 -2.70 13.43
C ALA A 149 19.15 -1.55 13.58
N LEU A 150 18.13 -1.49 12.73
CA LEU A 150 17.08 -0.45 12.78
C LEU A 150 16.25 -0.53 14.05
N ALA A 151 15.95 -1.72 14.53
CA ALA A 151 15.17 -1.95 15.77
C ALA A 151 15.95 -1.55 17.02
N GLY A 152 17.27 -1.53 17.00
CA GLY A 152 18.12 -1.13 18.14
C GLY A 152 19.12 -2.20 18.59
N GLY A 153 19.32 -3.25 17.78
CA GLY A 153 20.41 -4.22 17.94
C GLY A 153 20.09 -5.48 18.78
N HIS A 154 19.01 -5.47 19.55
CA HIS A 154 18.70 -6.56 20.49
C HIS A 154 17.26 -7.08 20.29
N ILE A 155 17.02 -7.71 19.13
CA ILE A 155 15.75 -8.37 18.83
C ILE A 155 15.98 -9.83 18.43
N ALA A 156 14.97 -10.67 18.62
CA ALA A 156 15.02 -12.05 18.15
C ALA A 156 14.97 -12.11 16.61
N GLN A 157 15.79 -13.00 16.03
CA GLN A 157 15.89 -13.21 14.59
C GLN A 157 15.41 -14.60 14.22
N TYR A 158 14.53 -14.69 13.23
CA TYR A 158 13.96 -15.93 12.75
C TYR A 158 14.05 -16.00 11.22
N ALA A 159 14.67 -17.04 10.67
CA ALA A 159 14.59 -17.32 9.22
C ALA A 159 13.15 -17.73 8.85
N ASP A 160 12.52 -18.54 9.68
CA ASP A 160 11.17 -19.06 9.51
C ASP A 160 10.17 -18.29 10.42
N PHE A 161 9.19 -17.65 9.79
CA PHE A 161 8.16 -16.85 10.49
C PHE A 161 7.34 -17.69 11.48
N ARG A 162 7.19 -19.00 11.28
CA ARG A 162 6.48 -19.89 12.20
C ARG A 162 7.13 -19.89 13.58
N LYS A 163 8.47 -19.79 13.64
CA LYS A 163 9.20 -19.67 14.91
C LYS A 163 9.00 -18.30 15.57
N LEU A 164 8.85 -17.23 14.80
CA LEU A 164 8.47 -15.94 15.34
C LEU A 164 7.07 -15.99 15.96
N LEU A 165 6.11 -16.71 15.35
CA LEU A 165 4.76 -16.84 15.89
C LEU A 165 4.71 -17.63 17.22
N GLU A 166 5.68 -18.53 17.47
CA GLU A 166 5.83 -19.25 18.73
C GLU A 166 6.42 -18.38 19.86
N ASP A 167 7.04 -17.23 19.53
CA ASP A 167 7.65 -16.33 20.53
C ASP A 167 6.58 -15.66 21.40
N LYS A 168 6.71 -15.85 22.74
CA LYS A 168 5.79 -15.31 23.73
C LYS A 168 5.92 -13.79 23.94
N ASN A 169 7.04 -13.19 23.53
CA ASN A 169 7.26 -11.75 23.59
C ASN A 169 6.58 -11.00 22.43
N VAL A 170 6.09 -11.72 21.42
CA VAL A 170 5.36 -11.15 20.29
C VAL A 170 3.87 -11.17 20.61
N ASP A 171 3.24 -10.00 20.71
CA ASP A 171 1.79 -9.84 20.89
C ASP A 171 1.08 -9.65 19.57
N ALA A 172 1.71 -8.91 18.65
CA ALA A 172 1.18 -8.61 17.35
C ALA A 172 2.27 -8.68 16.25
N VAL A 173 1.87 -8.96 15.03
CA VAL A 173 2.80 -9.06 13.90
C VAL A 173 2.46 -8.05 12.81
N VAL A 174 3.51 -7.59 12.12
CA VAL A 174 3.43 -6.84 10.87
C VAL A 174 3.79 -7.79 9.74
N VAL A 175 2.84 -8.09 8.86
CA VAL A 175 3.08 -8.89 7.65
C VAL A 175 3.36 -7.95 6.50
N ALA A 176 4.64 -7.85 6.10
CA ALA A 176 5.16 -6.93 5.09
C ALA A 176 6.00 -7.66 4.02
N THR A 177 5.59 -8.86 3.69
CA THR A 177 6.16 -9.78 2.72
C THR A 177 5.68 -9.50 1.29
N PRO A 178 6.08 -10.27 0.26
CA PRO A 178 5.38 -10.30 -1.01
C PRO A 178 3.92 -10.79 -0.87
N ASP A 179 3.05 -10.33 -1.77
CA ASP A 179 1.59 -10.46 -1.67
C ASP A 179 1.11 -11.91 -1.51
N HIS A 180 1.76 -12.87 -2.18
CA HIS A 180 1.40 -14.30 -2.13
C HIS A 180 1.56 -14.95 -0.74
N TRP A 181 2.20 -14.27 0.19
CA TRP A 181 2.37 -14.71 1.55
C TRP A 181 1.38 -14.08 2.54
N HIS A 182 0.77 -12.93 2.20
CA HIS A 182 -0.03 -12.16 3.13
C HIS A 182 -1.15 -12.97 3.79
N ALA A 183 -1.89 -13.73 2.98
CA ALA A 183 -3.05 -14.47 3.47
C ALA A 183 -2.63 -15.58 4.44
N LEU A 184 -1.72 -16.47 4.04
CA LEU A 184 -1.32 -17.61 4.87
C LEU A 184 -0.66 -17.16 6.18
N MET A 185 0.24 -16.17 6.12
CA MET A 185 0.91 -15.64 7.31
C MET A 185 -0.08 -14.98 8.28
N THR A 186 -1.04 -14.20 7.77
CA THR A 186 -2.10 -13.59 8.60
C THR A 186 -2.95 -14.65 9.27
N MET A 187 -3.38 -15.67 8.52
CA MET A 187 -4.20 -16.76 9.07
C MET A 187 -3.45 -17.55 10.15
N MET A 188 -2.17 -17.88 9.91
CA MET A 188 -1.34 -18.59 10.90
C MET A 188 -1.06 -17.72 12.13
N ALA A 189 -0.86 -16.41 11.96
CA ALA A 189 -0.69 -15.48 13.07
C ALA A 189 -1.96 -15.40 13.94
N CYS A 190 -3.13 -15.30 13.32
CA CYS A 190 -4.41 -15.32 14.03
C CYS A 190 -4.59 -16.63 14.82
N ALA A 191 -4.28 -17.78 14.22
CA ALA A 191 -4.34 -19.09 14.87
C ALA A 191 -3.35 -19.22 16.05
N ALA A 192 -2.18 -18.57 15.94
CA ALA A 192 -1.19 -18.46 17.02
C ALA A 192 -1.55 -17.43 18.09
N GLY A 193 -2.72 -16.79 18.01
CA GLY A 193 -3.20 -15.82 18.98
C GLY A 193 -2.60 -14.41 18.85
N LYS A 194 -1.94 -14.10 17.71
CA LYS A 194 -1.35 -12.78 17.47
C LYS A 194 -2.34 -11.86 16.75
N ASP A 195 -2.35 -10.57 17.09
CA ASP A 195 -3.02 -9.54 16.30
C ASP A 195 -2.15 -9.18 15.09
N VAL A 196 -2.74 -8.68 14.00
CA VAL A 196 -2.03 -8.57 12.73
C VAL A 196 -2.23 -7.19 12.07
N TYR A 197 -1.13 -6.56 11.72
CA TYR A 197 -1.10 -5.52 10.70
C TYR A 197 -0.60 -6.15 9.40
N VAL A 198 -1.47 -6.27 8.39
CA VAL A 198 -1.10 -6.88 7.11
C VAL A 198 -1.03 -5.83 6.01
N GLU A 199 0.05 -5.84 5.23
CA GLU A 199 0.20 -4.92 4.10
C GLU A 199 -0.76 -5.23 2.96
N LYS A 200 -1.01 -4.20 2.16
CA LYS A 200 -1.70 -4.32 0.87
C LYS A 200 -0.68 -4.69 -0.24
N PRO A 201 -1.07 -5.32 -1.34
CA PRO A 201 -2.37 -5.97 -1.61
C PRO A 201 -2.69 -7.07 -0.62
N LEU A 202 -3.93 -7.08 -0.11
CA LEU A 202 -4.29 -7.96 1.01
C LEU A 202 -4.07 -9.44 0.71
N THR A 203 -4.34 -9.83 -0.53
CA THR A 203 -4.35 -11.24 -0.98
C THR A 203 -3.80 -11.37 -2.40
N LEU A 204 -3.58 -12.59 -2.84
CA LEU A 204 -3.27 -12.93 -4.22
C LEU A 204 -4.50 -13.46 -4.97
N PHE A 205 -5.51 -13.96 -4.25
CA PHE A 205 -6.78 -14.50 -4.78
C PHE A 205 -7.97 -14.03 -3.94
N VAL A 206 -9.16 -14.07 -4.53
CA VAL A 206 -10.39 -13.63 -3.85
C VAL A 206 -10.69 -14.47 -2.61
N ARG A 207 -10.64 -15.81 -2.71
CA ARG A 207 -11.00 -16.72 -1.60
C ARG A 207 -10.11 -16.55 -0.37
N GLU A 208 -8.85 -16.20 -0.55
CA GLU A 208 -7.93 -15.96 0.57
C GLU A 208 -8.44 -14.92 1.55
N GLY A 209 -9.04 -13.83 1.05
CA GLY A 209 -9.56 -12.78 1.91
C GLY A 209 -10.73 -13.25 2.79
N ARG A 210 -11.62 -14.06 2.26
CA ARG A 210 -12.72 -14.67 3.04
C ARG A 210 -12.17 -15.61 4.13
N TRP A 211 -11.21 -16.45 3.79
CA TRP A 211 -10.55 -17.32 4.78
C TRP A 211 -9.86 -16.53 5.89
N MET A 212 -9.20 -15.43 5.55
CA MET A 212 -8.58 -14.54 6.53
C MET A 212 -9.63 -13.95 7.50
N VAL A 213 -10.76 -13.46 6.98
CA VAL A 213 -11.86 -12.90 7.78
C VAL A 213 -12.43 -13.94 8.74
N GLU A 214 -12.72 -15.14 8.24
CA GLU A 214 -13.26 -16.24 9.05
C GLU A 214 -12.31 -16.63 10.19
N LEU A 215 -11.01 -16.76 9.90
CA LEU A 215 -10.01 -17.11 10.92
C LEU A 215 -9.79 -16.00 11.94
N ALA A 216 -9.68 -14.75 11.51
CA ALA A 216 -9.54 -13.63 12.41
C ALA A 216 -10.72 -13.55 13.39
N ARG A 217 -11.95 -13.75 12.91
CA ARG A 217 -13.17 -13.79 13.73
C ARG A 217 -13.17 -14.99 14.70
N ARG A 218 -12.86 -16.20 14.17
CA ARG A 218 -12.78 -17.44 14.96
C ARG A 218 -11.83 -17.29 16.15
N HIS A 219 -10.67 -16.69 15.91
CA HIS A 219 -9.63 -16.50 16.93
C HIS A 219 -9.75 -15.16 17.68
N LYS A 220 -10.76 -14.33 17.36
CA LYS A 220 -11.00 -13.02 17.99
C LYS A 220 -9.75 -12.10 17.91
N ARG A 221 -9.08 -12.08 16.74
CA ARG A 221 -7.91 -11.26 16.54
C ARG A 221 -8.25 -9.93 15.87
N VAL A 222 -7.54 -8.88 16.25
CA VAL A 222 -7.58 -7.59 15.59
C VAL A 222 -6.68 -7.68 14.36
N VAL A 223 -7.26 -7.43 13.18
CA VAL A 223 -6.50 -7.40 11.92
C VAL A 223 -6.76 -6.08 11.22
N GLN A 224 -5.70 -5.32 10.97
CA GLN A 224 -5.73 -4.07 10.21
C GLN A 224 -5.01 -4.22 8.87
N VAL A 225 -5.63 -3.73 7.81
CA VAL A 225 -5.05 -3.71 6.46
C VAL A 225 -4.27 -2.42 6.22
N GLY A 226 -3.13 -2.50 5.57
CA GLY A 226 -2.22 -1.38 5.29
C GLY A 226 -2.74 -0.38 4.26
N THR A 227 -3.99 0.08 4.38
CA THR A 227 -4.58 1.13 3.54
C THR A 227 -4.60 2.46 4.29
N GLN A 228 -3.42 3.05 4.45
CA GLN A 228 -3.10 4.17 5.36
C GLN A 228 -3.88 5.46 5.06
N GLN A 229 -4.37 5.64 3.83
CA GLN A 229 -5.15 6.80 3.42
C GLN A 229 -6.37 7.04 4.31
N ARG A 230 -7.01 5.98 4.83
CA ARG A 230 -8.13 6.09 5.79
C ARG A 230 -7.78 6.83 7.08
N SER A 231 -6.50 6.88 7.44
CA SER A 231 -6.01 7.60 8.63
C SER A 231 -5.57 9.03 8.36
N GLY A 232 -5.53 9.46 7.10
CA GLY A 232 -5.20 10.84 6.74
C GLY A 232 -6.37 11.80 7.01
N ALA A 233 -6.11 12.90 7.73
CA ALA A 233 -7.15 13.84 8.14
C ALA A 233 -7.92 14.46 6.95
N HIS A 234 -7.22 14.83 5.88
CA HIS A 234 -7.86 15.34 4.67
C HIS A 234 -8.72 14.29 3.95
N TYR A 235 -8.36 13.00 3.97
CA TYR A 235 -9.20 11.91 3.46
C TYR A 235 -10.49 11.75 4.28
N GLN A 236 -10.39 11.83 5.62
CA GLN A 236 -11.56 11.78 6.51
C GLN A 236 -12.51 12.94 6.22
N ARG A 237 -11.95 14.15 6.08
CA ARG A 237 -12.73 15.35 5.72
C ARG A 237 -13.37 15.25 4.34
N ALA A 238 -12.63 14.76 3.33
CA ALA A 238 -13.18 14.51 2.00
C ALA A 238 -14.34 13.51 2.04
N ARG A 239 -14.22 12.43 2.81
CA ARG A 239 -15.30 11.46 3.03
C ARG A 239 -16.54 12.10 3.64
N GLU A 240 -16.40 12.95 4.66
CA GLU A 240 -17.51 13.65 5.28
C GLU A 240 -18.21 14.58 4.28
N LEU A 241 -17.45 15.33 3.48
CA LEU A 241 -18.00 16.22 2.46
C LEU A 241 -18.80 15.46 1.39
N VAL A 242 -18.29 14.32 0.91
CA VAL A 242 -19.04 13.51 -0.07
C VAL A 242 -20.30 12.92 0.56
N ARG A 243 -20.20 12.35 1.76
CA ARG A 243 -21.35 11.74 2.46
C ARG A 243 -22.42 12.73 2.89
N SER A 244 -22.06 13.98 3.17
CA SER A 244 -23.02 15.06 3.44
C SER A 244 -23.73 15.58 2.18
N GLY A 245 -23.40 15.02 0.99
CA GLY A 245 -24.01 15.44 -0.28
C GLY A 245 -23.42 16.74 -0.85
N ARG A 246 -22.23 17.15 -0.43
CA ARG A 246 -21.56 18.36 -0.91
C ARG A 246 -21.41 18.38 -2.42
N ILE A 247 -21.02 17.26 -3.04
CA ILE A 247 -20.94 17.12 -4.50
C ILE A 247 -22.24 16.67 -5.16
N GLY A 248 -23.33 16.53 -4.41
CA GLY A 248 -24.60 15.98 -4.89
C GLY A 248 -24.60 14.46 -4.99
N LYS A 249 -25.45 13.89 -5.86
CA LYS A 249 -25.47 12.45 -6.13
C LYS A 249 -24.24 12.07 -6.94
N LEU A 250 -23.48 11.07 -6.48
CA LEU A 250 -22.34 10.54 -7.21
C LEU A 250 -22.79 9.86 -8.51
N VAL A 251 -22.13 10.19 -9.61
CA VAL A 251 -22.40 9.68 -10.96
C VAL A 251 -21.29 8.73 -11.41
N SER A 252 -20.03 9.17 -11.24
CA SER A 252 -18.86 8.38 -11.65
C SER A 252 -17.65 8.69 -10.78
N VAL A 253 -16.69 7.74 -10.78
CA VAL A 253 -15.36 7.93 -10.19
C VAL A 253 -14.33 7.65 -11.29
N GLN A 254 -13.25 8.46 -11.32
CA GLN A 254 -12.07 8.17 -12.13
C GLN A 254 -10.88 7.92 -11.22
N VAL A 255 -10.07 6.91 -11.59
CA VAL A 255 -8.82 6.52 -10.93
C VAL A 255 -7.74 6.49 -12.00
N ASN A 256 -6.83 7.45 -11.97
CA ASN A 256 -5.79 7.60 -12.97
C ASN A 256 -4.41 7.47 -12.32
N TYR A 257 -3.56 6.58 -12.88
CA TYR A 257 -2.17 6.46 -12.46
C TYR A 257 -1.27 6.26 -13.67
N PHE A 258 -0.51 7.29 -13.99
CA PHE A 258 0.38 7.32 -15.15
C PHE A 258 1.81 7.58 -14.69
N ARG A 259 2.73 6.73 -15.11
CA ARG A 259 4.17 6.92 -14.97
C ARG A 259 4.90 6.35 -16.16
N ASN A 260 6.17 6.70 -16.30
CA ASN A 260 7.03 6.16 -17.34
C ASN A 260 8.25 5.47 -16.71
N VAL A 261 8.28 4.14 -16.78
CA VAL A 261 9.37 3.29 -16.32
C VAL A 261 10.08 2.57 -17.46
N SER A 262 9.83 3.01 -18.71
CA SER A 262 10.48 2.46 -19.90
C SER A 262 12.02 2.56 -19.78
N PRO A 263 12.77 1.55 -20.26
CA PRO A 263 12.33 0.34 -20.96
C PRO A 263 11.90 -0.82 -20.04
N GLY A 264 11.84 -0.63 -18.72
CA GLY A 264 11.60 -1.66 -17.73
C GLY A 264 12.91 -2.15 -17.06
N PHE A 265 12.87 -3.31 -16.42
CA PHE A 265 13.96 -3.85 -15.61
C PHE A 265 14.77 -4.98 -16.32
N GLY A 266 14.65 -5.08 -17.64
CA GLY A 266 15.42 -6.01 -18.48
C GLY A 266 14.99 -7.47 -18.37
N LYS A 267 15.74 -8.37 -19.03
CA LYS A 267 15.44 -9.81 -19.15
C LYS A 267 16.63 -10.66 -18.72
N PRO A 268 17.11 -10.57 -17.47
CA PRO A 268 18.18 -11.45 -17.00
C PRO A 268 17.72 -12.91 -17.06
N PRO A 269 18.65 -13.86 -17.36
CA PRO A 269 18.36 -15.29 -17.32
C PRO A 269 18.08 -15.76 -15.88
N ASP A 270 17.50 -16.93 -15.76
CA ASP A 270 17.39 -17.63 -14.48
C ASP A 270 18.80 -17.98 -13.96
N GLN A 271 18.98 -17.92 -12.64
CA GLN A 271 20.26 -18.04 -11.97
C GLN A 271 20.16 -18.93 -10.71
N THR A 272 21.27 -19.24 -10.11
CA THR A 272 21.31 -19.79 -8.75
C THR A 272 20.95 -18.67 -7.76
N PRO A 273 20.05 -18.91 -6.78
CA PRO A 273 19.75 -17.90 -5.77
C PRO A 273 21.00 -17.54 -4.94
N PRO A 274 21.11 -16.29 -4.46
CA PRO A 274 22.16 -15.91 -3.53
C PRO A 274 22.18 -16.83 -2.31
N PRO A 275 23.36 -17.20 -1.79
CA PRO A 275 23.46 -18.12 -0.65
C PRO A 275 22.81 -17.59 0.63
N GLU A 276 22.65 -16.28 0.75
CA GLU A 276 22.00 -15.61 1.88
C GLU A 276 20.47 -15.62 1.80
N LEU A 277 19.88 -16.09 0.68
CA LEU A 277 18.45 -16.15 0.44
C LEU A 277 17.93 -17.58 0.59
N ASP A 278 17.06 -17.82 1.56
CA ASP A 278 16.20 -19.01 1.56
C ASP A 278 15.11 -18.85 0.50
N TYR A 279 15.47 -19.30 -0.73
CA TYR A 279 14.58 -19.13 -1.88
C TYR A 279 13.35 -20.04 -1.81
N ASP A 280 13.44 -21.22 -1.22
CA ASP A 280 12.29 -22.11 -1.07
C ASP A 280 11.25 -21.52 -0.12
N LEU A 281 11.70 -20.98 1.00
CA LEU A 281 10.83 -20.28 1.94
C LEU A 281 10.32 -18.95 1.34
N TRP A 282 11.11 -18.25 0.50
CA TRP A 282 10.63 -17.07 -0.22
C TRP A 282 9.50 -17.41 -1.19
N LEU A 283 9.61 -18.52 -1.96
CA LEU A 283 8.55 -19.02 -2.85
C LEU A 283 7.29 -19.42 -2.07
N GLY A 284 7.43 -20.09 -0.95
CA GLY A 284 6.32 -20.45 -0.07
C GLY A 284 5.16 -21.15 -0.80
N PRO A 285 3.92 -20.62 -0.70
CA PRO A 285 2.74 -21.21 -1.33
C PRO A 285 2.67 -21.01 -2.84
N ALA A 286 3.57 -20.20 -3.43
CA ALA A 286 3.63 -20.00 -4.87
C ALA A 286 4.19 -21.24 -5.60
N PRO A 287 3.92 -21.39 -6.91
CA PRO A 287 4.48 -22.47 -7.71
C PRO A 287 6.02 -22.49 -7.68
N GLN A 288 6.59 -23.69 -7.80
CA GLN A 288 8.03 -23.84 -7.95
C GLN A 288 8.50 -23.19 -9.26
N ARG A 289 9.44 -22.25 -9.15
CA ARG A 289 10.07 -21.57 -10.28
C ARG A 289 11.58 -21.49 -10.06
N PRO A 290 12.41 -21.51 -11.09
CA PRO A 290 13.82 -21.17 -10.99
C PRO A 290 13.99 -19.74 -10.43
N TYR A 291 15.09 -19.49 -9.73
CA TYR A 291 15.39 -18.13 -9.26
C TYR A 291 15.69 -17.22 -10.45
N ASN A 292 15.06 -16.04 -10.42
CA ASN A 292 15.33 -14.95 -11.35
C ASN A 292 15.41 -13.64 -10.56
N PRO A 293 16.46 -12.82 -10.74
CA PRO A 293 16.65 -11.59 -9.95
C PRO A 293 15.53 -10.55 -10.15
N ASN A 294 14.80 -10.62 -11.26
CA ASN A 294 13.62 -9.78 -11.45
C ASN A 294 12.37 -10.35 -10.74
N ARG A 295 12.26 -11.68 -10.59
CA ARG A 295 11.13 -12.32 -9.92
C ARG A 295 11.23 -12.18 -8.40
N ALA A 296 12.37 -12.51 -7.84
CA ALA A 296 12.72 -12.30 -6.45
C ALA A 296 13.86 -11.26 -6.40
N ILE A 297 13.93 -10.40 -5.53
CA ILE A 297 13.38 -10.12 -4.21
C ILE A 297 12.43 -8.89 -4.29
N TYR A 298 12.55 -8.06 -5.37
CA TYR A 298 11.90 -6.73 -5.43
C TYR A 298 10.80 -6.64 -6.49
N HIS A 299 11.03 -7.16 -7.72
CA HIS A 299 10.10 -6.97 -8.85
C HIS A 299 8.97 -8.01 -8.92
N PHE A 300 8.76 -8.80 -7.87
CA PHE A 300 7.71 -9.83 -7.77
C PHE A 300 6.31 -9.30 -8.16
N ARG A 301 6.06 -8.00 -8.02
CA ARG A 301 4.78 -7.34 -8.35
C ARG A 301 4.36 -7.50 -9.80
N TRP A 302 5.30 -7.80 -10.68
CA TRP A 302 5.09 -7.90 -12.12
C TRP A 302 4.93 -9.33 -12.61
N PHE A 303 4.75 -10.29 -11.68
CA PHE A 303 4.59 -11.71 -11.98
C PHE A 303 3.34 -12.26 -11.33
N TRP A 304 2.48 -12.94 -12.13
CA TRP A 304 1.18 -13.46 -11.68
C TRP A 304 1.26 -14.47 -10.54
N ASP A 305 2.38 -15.17 -10.42
CA ASP A 305 2.57 -16.14 -9.33
C ASP A 305 2.68 -15.48 -7.95
N TYR A 306 3.01 -14.18 -7.89
CA TYR A 306 3.31 -13.49 -6.63
C TYR A 306 2.47 -12.24 -6.38
N SER A 307 1.88 -11.64 -7.43
CA SER A 307 1.12 -10.39 -7.32
C SER A 307 0.17 -10.21 -8.51
N GLY A 308 -0.57 -9.12 -8.54
CA GLY A 308 -1.53 -8.79 -9.60
C GLY A 308 -1.24 -7.45 -10.31
N GLY A 309 0.02 -7.00 -10.34
CA GLY A 309 0.41 -5.76 -11.01
C GLY A 309 -0.14 -4.50 -10.37
N GLN A 310 -0.27 -3.42 -11.14
CA GLN A 310 -0.77 -2.15 -10.61
C GLN A 310 -2.23 -2.21 -10.16
N MET A 311 -3.03 -3.06 -10.79
CA MET A 311 -4.43 -3.21 -10.41
C MET A 311 -4.60 -3.64 -8.95
N THR A 312 -3.73 -4.50 -8.43
CA THR A 312 -3.73 -4.86 -7.01
C THR A 312 -2.85 -3.92 -6.18
N ASN A 313 -1.67 -3.52 -6.68
CA ASN A 313 -0.71 -2.72 -5.93
C ASN A 313 -1.22 -1.30 -5.60
N LEU A 314 -1.61 -0.50 -6.61
CA LEU A 314 -2.17 0.84 -6.43
C LEU A 314 -3.70 0.84 -6.46
N GLY A 315 -4.30 -0.09 -7.22
CA GLY A 315 -5.75 -0.25 -7.30
C GLY A 315 -6.37 -0.48 -5.94
N GLN A 316 -5.77 -1.30 -5.09
CA GLN A 316 -6.31 -1.50 -3.75
C GLN A 316 -6.29 -0.23 -2.91
N HIS A 317 -5.26 0.61 -2.99
CA HIS A 317 -5.27 1.91 -2.31
C HIS A 317 -6.39 2.82 -2.79
N SER A 318 -6.55 2.94 -4.11
CA SER A 318 -7.51 3.86 -4.71
C SER A 318 -8.95 3.37 -4.53
N LEU A 319 -9.22 2.09 -4.79
CA LEU A 319 -10.55 1.50 -4.63
C LEU A 319 -10.95 1.37 -3.15
N ASP A 320 -9.98 1.25 -2.24
CA ASP A 320 -10.22 1.32 -0.81
C ASP A 320 -10.84 2.67 -0.40
N VAL A 321 -10.27 3.76 -0.90
CA VAL A 321 -10.82 5.10 -0.68
C VAL A 321 -12.21 5.24 -1.31
N VAL A 322 -12.43 4.71 -2.52
CA VAL A 322 -13.74 4.72 -3.18
C VAL A 322 -14.77 3.99 -2.36
N HIS A 323 -14.50 2.74 -1.96
CA HIS A 323 -15.42 1.95 -1.12
C HIS A 323 -15.70 2.63 0.22
N TRP A 324 -14.66 3.13 0.87
CA TRP A 324 -14.77 3.76 2.18
C TRP A 324 -15.54 5.09 2.15
N ILE A 325 -15.36 5.91 1.10
CA ILE A 325 -16.11 7.16 0.92
C ILE A 325 -17.58 6.88 0.58
N THR A 326 -17.83 5.99 -0.37
CA THR A 326 -19.18 5.73 -0.90
C THR A 326 -19.99 4.77 -0.03
N GLY A 327 -19.33 3.89 0.70
CA GLY A 327 -19.96 2.84 1.51
C GLY A 327 -20.37 1.60 0.71
N VAL A 328 -19.97 1.48 -0.57
CA VAL A 328 -20.25 0.27 -1.37
C VAL A 328 -19.42 -0.91 -0.87
N LYS A 329 -20.02 -2.10 -0.89
CA LYS A 329 -19.37 -3.34 -0.43
C LYS A 329 -18.73 -4.14 -1.57
N GLY A 330 -19.17 -3.95 -2.81
CA GLY A 330 -18.65 -4.66 -3.96
C GLY A 330 -19.21 -4.12 -5.27
N ALA A 331 -18.64 -4.58 -6.38
CA ALA A 331 -19.12 -4.30 -7.73
C ALA A 331 -20.26 -5.25 -8.14
N ASN A 332 -21.14 -4.81 -9.05
CA ASN A 332 -22.11 -5.68 -9.71
C ASN A 332 -21.47 -6.40 -10.91
N ALA A 333 -20.61 -5.68 -11.64
CA ALA A 333 -19.89 -6.22 -12.78
C ALA A 333 -18.67 -5.36 -13.09
N LEU A 334 -17.75 -5.92 -13.89
CA LEU A 334 -16.60 -5.18 -14.38
C LEU A 334 -16.07 -5.75 -15.70
N THR A 335 -15.41 -4.89 -16.47
CA THR A 335 -14.72 -5.24 -17.71
C THR A 335 -13.33 -4.62 -17.68
N SER A 336 -12.34 -5.41 -18.05
CA SER A 336 -10.95 -4.95 -18.12
C SER A 336 -10.36 -5.23 -19.49
N ALA A 337 -9.58 -4.26 -19.99
CA ALA A 337 -8.81 -4.37 -21.22
C ALA A 337 -7.40 -3.84 -21.00
N GLY A 338 -6.43 -4.39 -21.71
CA GLY A 338 -5.04 -3.99 -21.58
C GLY A 338 -4.09 -5.10 -21.99
N GLY A 339 -2.82 -4.87 -21.76
CA GLY A 339 -1.77 -5.81 -22.11
C GLY A 339 -0.39 -5.30 -21.75
N ARG A 340 0.61 -6.02 -22.22
CA ARG A 340 2.00 -5.61 -22.12
C ARG A 340 2.45 -5.18 -23.51
N TYR A 341 2.55 -3.87 -23.73
CA TYR A 341 2.74 -3.29 -25.05
C TYR A 341 4.11 -2.61 -25.23
N PHE A 342 4.71 -2.12 -24.16
CA PHE A 342 5.83 -1.20 -24.24
C PHE A 342 7.04 -1.62 -23.40
N LEU A 343 6.87 -2.26 -22.23
CA LEU A 343 7.99 -2.64 -21.39
C LEU A 343 8.74 -3.85 -21.96
N GLU A 344 10.05 -3.70 -22.12
CA GLU A 344 10.95 -4.72 -22.67
C GLU A 344 11.66 -5.49 -21.55
N ASP A 345 10.91 -6.04 -20.61
CA ASP A 345 11.42 -6.86 -19.52
C ASP A 345 10.70 -8.21 -19.45
N ASN A 346 11.00 -9.03 -18.45
CA ASN A 346 10.38 -10.35 -18.28
C ASN A 346 9.16 -10.35 -17.33
N GLY A 347 8.57 -9.19 -17.06
CA GLY A 347 7.30 -9.11 -16.34
C GLY A 347 6.14 -9.69 -17.12
N GLU A 348 5.14 -10.20 -16.43
CA GLU A 348 3.99 -10.92 -16.98
C GLU A 348 2.68 -10.11 -16.95
N VAL A 349 2.54 -9.21 -15.97
CA VAL A 349 1.34 -8.39 -15.79
C VAL A 349 1.31 -7.24 -16.80
N PRO A 350 0.14 -6.66 -17.10
CA PRO A 350 0.03 -5.56 -18.06
C PRO A 350 0.83 -4.33 -17.63
N ASP A 351 1.41 -3.64 -18.61
CA ASP A 351 1.96 -2.29 -18.43
C ASP A 351 0.93 -1.19 -18.73
N THR A 352 -0.18 -1.59 -19.33
CA THR A 352 -1.31 -0.73 -19.65
C THR A 352 -2.60 -1.50 -19.39
N GLN A 353 -3.47 -0.95 -18.53
CA GLN A 353 -4.74 -1.59 -18.18
C GLN A 353 -5.82 -0.54 -17.93
N ASP A 354 -7.00 -0.73 -18.51
CA ASP A 354 -8.23 0.01 -18.28
C ASP A 354 -9.29 -0.91 -17.68
N VAL A 355 -9.98 -0.44 -16.65
CA VAL A 355 -11.02 -1.19 -15.97
C VAL A 355 -12.26 -0.35 -15.79
N MET A 356 -13.38 -0.79 -16.34
CA MET A 356 -14.71 -0.24 -16.09
C MET A 356 -15.40 -1.07 -15.01
N ILE A 357 -15.79 -0.45 -13.91
CA ILE A 357 -16.44 -1.09 -12.78
C ILE A 357 -17.86 -0.53 -12.62
N GLU A 358 -18.85 -1.41 -12.60
CA GLU A 358 -20.25 -1.07 -12.36
C GLU A 358 -20.58 -1.30 -10.87
N TYR A 359 -20.74 -0.23 -10.12
CA TYR A 359 -21.17 -0.25 -8.73
C TYR A 359 -22.69 0.01 -8.61
N PRO A 360 -23.32 -0.33 -7.47
CA PRO A 360 -24.67 0.12 -7.20
C PRO A 360 -24.77 1.66 -7.20
N GLY A 361 -25.42 2.21 -8.23
CA GLY A 361 -25.71 3.64 -8.33
C GLY A 361 -24.65 4.54 -9.00
N PHE A 362 -23.48 4.04 -9.31
CA PHE A 362 -22.45 4.77 -10.05
C PHE A 362 -21.49 3.80 -10.77
N ARG A 363 -20.58 4.34 -11.58
CA ARG A 363 -19.51 3.57 -12.20
C ARG A 363 -18.14 4.15 -11.88
N ALA A 364 -17.09 3.30 -11.90
CA ALA A 364 -15.71 3.76 -11.84
C ALA A 364 -14.94 3.36 -13.10
N LEU A 365 -14.04 4.24 -13.55
CA LEU A 365 -13.04 3.97 -14.58
C LEU A 365 -11.66 4.05 -13.95
N CYS A 366 -10.90 2.95 -14.02
CA CYS A 366 -9.52 2.90 -13.53
C CYS A 366 -8.56 2.75 -14.70
N GLN A 367 -7.51 3.56 -14.75
CA GLN A 367 -6.52 3.58 -15.83
C GLN A 367 -5.12 3.50 -15.27
N TRP A 368 -4.38 2.48 -15.68
CA TRP A 368 -3.00 2.23 -15.28
C TRP A 368 -2.08 2.32 -16.48
N ARG A 369 -1.02 3.14 -16.40
CA ARG A 369 -0.02 3.33 -17.44
C ARG A 369 1.37 3.32 -16.83
N GLU A 370 2.20 2.33 -17.20
CA GLU A 370 3.59 2.22 -16.75
C GLU A 370 4.58 2.89 -17.71
N CYS A 371 4.15 3.22 -18.94
CA CYS A 371 5.00 3.74 -20.01
C CYS A 371 4.43 5.00 -20.66
N ALA A 372 3.63 5.79 -19.92
CA ALA A 372 3.10 7.03 -20.45
C ALA A 372 3.78 8.23 -19.78
N ALA A 373 4.31 9.14 -20.60
CA ALA A 373 4.68 10.46 -20.13
C ALA A 373 3.39 11.27 -19.90
N GLY A 374 3.26 11.86 -18.75
CA GLY A 374 2.14 12.73 -18.44
C GLY A 374 1.64 12.60 -17.01
N VAL A 375 1.13 13.68 -16.51
CA VAL A 375 0.39 13.75 -15.26
C VAL A 375 -1.08 13.54 -15.56
N ALA A 376 -1.80 12.89 -14.66
CA ALA A 376 -3.26 12.96 -14.67
C ALA A 376 -3.68 14.44 -14.74
N ALA A 377 -4.68 14.74 -15.56
CA ALA A 377 -5.06 16.12 -15.92
C ALA A 377 -5.29 17.08 -14.74
N THR A 378 -5.41 16.57 -13.53
CA THR A 378 -5.71 17.33 -12.31
C THR A 378 -4.50 17.63 -11.43
N GLY A 379 -3.32 17.12 -11.72
CA GLY A 379 -2.08 17.39 -10.94
C GLY A 379 -2.06 16.91 -9.49
N MET A 380 -3.22 16.62 -8.89
CA MET A 380 -3.36 16.18 -7.50
C MET A 380 -3.37 14.66 -7.32
N GLY A 381 -3.27 13.91 -8.41
CA GLY A 381 -3.02 12.48 -8.41
C GLY A 381 -4.20 11.60 -8.00
N GLY A 382 -4.91 11.09 -8.97
CA GLY A 382 -5.43 9.75 -8.92
C GLY A 382 -6.94 9.58 -8.72
N LEU A 383 -7.67 10.36 -7.93
CA LEU A 383 -9.09 10.11 -7.63
C LEU A 383 -9.97 11.32 -7.95
N GLU A 384 -10.99 11.13 -8.78
CA GLU A 384 -12.00 12.15 -9.09
C GLU A 384 -13.39 11.56 -8.84
N PHE A 385 -14.16 12.22 -7.96
CA PHE A 385 -15.55 11.85 -7.65
C PHE A 385 -16.48 12.87 -8.31
N HIS A 386 -17.11 12.47 -9.42
CA HIS A 386 -18.01 13.33 -10.19
C HIS A 386 -19.44 13.21 -9.68
N GLY A 387 -19.92 14.27 -9.07
CA GLY A 387 -21.28 14.39 -8.56
C GLY A 387 -22.14 15.37 -9.37
N THR A 388 -23.45 15.43 -9.07
CA THR A 388 -24.42 16.29 -9.77
C THR A 388 -24.31 17.77 -9.39
N LYS A 389 -23.49 18.14 -8.41
CA LYS A 389 -23.28 19.53 -7.98
C LYS A 389 -21.84 19.99 -8.12
N GLY A 390 -20.89 19.07 -8.31
CA GLY A 390 -19.48 19.37 -8.44
C GLY A 390 -18.64 18.10 -8.42
N THR A 391 -17.33 18.28 -8.62
CA THR A 391 -16.33 17.20 -8.65
C THR A 391 -15.36 17.37 -7.49
N LEU A 392 -15.16 16.32 -6.71
CA LEU A 392 -14.07 16.23 -5.74
C LEU A 392 -12.87 15.58 -6.40
N VAL A 393 -11.74 16.27 -6.41
CA VAL A 393 -10.41 15.72 -6.76
C VAL A 393 -9.65 15.45 -5.47
N LEU A 394 -9.12 14.24 -5.30
CA LEU A 394 -8.52 13.78 -4.05
C LEU A 394 -7.20 13.05 -4.30
N GLY A 395 -6.14 13.52 -3.68
CA GLY A 395 -4.79 12.95 -3.73
C GLY A 395 -4.16 12.79 -2.34
N ARG A 396 -2.90 12.39 -2.33
CA ARG A 396 -2.15 12.21 -1.06
C ARG A 396 -1.82 13.54 -0.38
N ASP A 397 -1.77 14.62 -1.15
CA ASP A 397 -1.37 15.94 -0.68
C ASP A 397 -2.58 16.82 -0.28
N GLY A 398 -3.81 16.34 -0.56
CA GLY A 398 -5.01 17.08 -0.23
C GLY A 398 -6.19 16.77 -1.15
N PHE A 399 -7.18 17.67 -1.13
CA PHE A 399 -8.33 17.60 -2.04
C PHE A 399 -8.80 18.99 -2.48
N GLU A 400 -9.56 19.01 -3.58
CA GLU A 400 -10.26 20.20 -4.06
C GLU A 400 -11.65 19.83 -4.59
N ILE A 401 -12.67 20.64 -4.25
CA ILE A 401 -14.02 20.53 -4.80
C ILE A 401 -14.21 21.66 -5.82
N PHE A 402 -14.39 21.26 -7.07
CA PHE A 402 -14.78 22.13 -8.18
C PHE A 402 -16.30 22.13 -8.27
N ALA A 403 -16.88 23.27 -7.92
CA ALA A 403 -18.33 23.43 -7.97
C ALA A 403 -18.83 23.61 -9.40
N ASP A 404 -19.93 22.93 -9.74
CA ASP A 404 -20.60 23.10 -11.01
C ASP A 404 -21.49 24.36 -10.98
N LYS A 405 -21.68 24.97 -12.15
CA LYS A 405 -22.55 26.16 -12.32
C LYS A 405 -24.01 25.71 -12.50
N LYS A 406 -24.94 26.48 -11.96
CA LYS A 406 -26.35 26.27 -12.26
C LYS A 406 -26.63 26.64 -13.72
N GLU A 407 -27.33 25.78 -14.42
CA GLU A 407 -27.85 26.06 -15.74
C GLU A 407 -29.23 26.67 -15.63
N ASN A 408 -29.56 27.60 -16.56
CA ASN A 408 -30.91 28.13 -16.67
C ASN A 408 -31.76 27.16 -17.52
N PRO A 409 -32.65 26.35 -16.94
CA PRO A 409 -33.46 25.37 -17.68
C PRO A 409 -34.42 26.05 -18.68
N ASN A 410 -34.70 27.34 -18.52
CA ASN A 410 -35.58 28.10 -19.41
C ASN A 410 -34.80 28.76 -20.57
N ASN A 411 -33.48 28.74 -20.57
CA ASN A 411 -32.65 29.29 -21.62
C ASN A 411 -32.21 28.23 -22.63
N VAL A 412 -33.18 27.50 -23.14
CA VAL A 412 -32.93 26.51 -24.20
C VAL A 412 -32.98 27.27 -25.53
N VAL A 413 -31.82 27.68 -26.04
CA VAL A 413 -31.72 28.24 -27.38
C VAL A 413 -31.72 27.10 -28.38
N ALA A 414 -32.88 26.77 -28.89
CA ALA A 414 -32.98 25.90 -30.04
C ALA A 414 -32.48 26.68 -31.29
N ARG A 415 -31.32 26.29 -31.80
CA ARG A 415 -30.87 26.73 -33.12
C ARG A 415 -31.27 25.68 -34.15
N ILE A 416 -31.84 26.11 -35.22
CA ILE A 416 -32.08 25.24 -36.38
C ILE A 416 -30.91 25.43 -37.36
N ILE A 417 -30.08 24.41 -37.51
CA ILE A 417 -28.98 24.36 -38.49
C ILE A 417 -29.30 23.24 -39.47
N GLY A 418 -29.41 23.55 -40.75
CA GLY A 418 -29.72 22.57 -41.78
C GLY A 418 -31.05 21.83 -41.61
N GLY A 419 -32.06 22.49 -41.00
CA GLY A 419 -33.38 21.90 -40.76
C GLY A 419 -33.50 21.07 -39.47
N HIS A 420 -32.41 20.93 -38.71
CA HIS A 420 -32.40 20.17 -37.45
C HIS A 420 -32.24 21.09 -36.23
N PRO A 421 -33.03 20.91 -35.15
CA PRO A 421 -32.84 21.64 -33.91
C PRO A 421 -31.52 21.23 -33.26
N VAL A 422 -30.66 22.21 -33.02
CA VAL A 422 -29.43 22.07 -32.25
C VAL A 422 -29.47 23.06 -31.09
N GLY A 423 -29.25 22.56 -29.90
CA GLY A 423 -29.22 23.39 -28.68
C GLY A 423 -29.41 22.56 -27.42
N GLY A 424 -29.14 23.16 -26.31
CA GLY A 424 -29.29 22.58 -24.98
C GLY A 424 -29.33 23.70 -23.92
N PRO A 425 -29.51 23.35 -22.65
CA PRO A 425 -29.50 24.32 -21.59
C PRO A 425 -28.20 25.13 -21.60
N GLN A 426 -28.28 26.43 -21.53
CA GLN A 426 -27.13 27.31 -21.50
C GLN A 426 -26.72 27.58 -20.04
N PRO A 427 -25.42 27.64 -19.73
CA PRO A 427 -24.99 28.04 -18.41
C PRO A 427 -25.48 29.46 -18.08
N ILE A 428 -25.81 29.70 -16.82
CA ILE A 428 -26.11 31.06 -16.32
C ILE A 428 -24.84 31.89 -16.50
N PRO A 429 -24.94 33.15 -17.03
CA PRO A 429 -23.80 34.03 -17.17
C PRO A 429 -22.99 34.15 -15.87
N GLU A 430 -21.67 34.31 -15.97
CA GLU A 430 -20.79 34.41 -14.81
C GLU A 430 -21.16 35.55 -13.85
N SER A 431 -21.76 36.64 -14.38
CA SER A 431 -22.28 37.77 -13.60
C SER A 431 -23.45 37.41 -12.66
N GLU A 432 -24.13 36.29 -12.91
CA GLU A 432 -25.23 35.79 -12.09
C GLU A 432 -24.84 34.63 -11.15
N GLY A 433 -23.62 34.22 -11.21
CA GLY A 433 -22.74 33.46 -10.30
C GLY A 433 -23.32 32.41 -9.35
N GLN A 434 -24.41 31.71 -9.70
CA GLN A 434 -24.97 30.68 -8.82
C GLN A 434 -24.26 29.33 -9.02
N LEU A 435 -23.42 28.97 -8.07
CA LEU A 435 -22.85 27.64 -8.00
C LEU A 435 -23.87 26.64 -7.45
N ARG A 436 -23.74 25.37 -7.88
CA ARG A 436 -24.56 24.25 -7.37
C ARG A 436 -24.15 23.80 -5.98
N THR A 437 -22.90 24.11 -5.58
CA THR A 437 -22.34 23.87 -4.26
C THR A 437 -21.20 24.86 -3.97
N GLU A 438 -20.73 24.89 -2.73
CA GLU A 438 -19.58 25.70 -2.35
C GLU A 438 -18.27 24.97 -2.71
N PRO A 439 -17.28 25.65 -3.33
CA PRO A 439 -15.92 25.12 -3.48
C PRO A 439 -15.29 24.82 -2.11
N ALA A 440 -14.35 23.91 -2.07
CA ALA A 440 -13.54 23.63 -0.89
C ALA A 440 -12.16 23.14 -1.32
N LYS A 441 -11.12 23.50 -0.57
CA LYS A 441 -9.75 23.06 -0.83
C LYS A 441 -9.05 22.74 0.48
N ASP A 442 -8.24 21.69 0.47
CA ASP A 442 -7.38 21.27 1.57
C ASP A 442 -6.06 20.78 1.00
N THR A 443 -4.97 21.38 1.42
CA THR A 443 -3.60 21.03 0.99
C THR A 443 -2.75 20.53 2.17
N SER A 444 -3.38 20.13 3.26
CA SER A 444 -2.70 19.70 4.49
C SER A 444 -2.25 18.22 4.46
N GLY A 445 -2.42 17.53 3.34
CA GLY A 445 -2.07 16.12 3.24
C GLY A 445 -0.57 15.87 3.43
N ASP A 446 -0.23 14.98 4.36
CA ASP A 446 1.12 14.43 4.51
C ASP A 446 1.07 12.90 4.49
N TRP A 447 1.69 12.30 3.48
CA TRP A 447 1.71 10.85 3.33
C TRP A 447 2.46 10.15 4.48
N LYS A 448 3.44 10.80 5.12
CA LYS A 448 4.18 10.23 6.26
C LYS A 448 3.30 10.16 7.50
N ASP A 449 2.54 11.23 7.76
CA ASP A 449 1.61 11.28 8.87
C ASP A 449 0.52 10.20 8.75
N GLN A 450 0.03 9.93 7.54
CA GLN A 450 -0.93 8.84 7.30
C GLN A 450 -0.45 7.50 7.83
N TYR A 451 0.84 7.15 7.65
CA TYR A 451 1.41 5.92 8.20
C TYR A 451 1.50 5.93 9.72
N VAL A 452 1.91 7.05 10.30
CA VAL A 452 2.03 7.19 11.77
C VAL A 452 0.66 7.04 12.42
N GLN A 453 -0.36 7.74 11.92
CA GLN A 453 -1.74 7.66 12.42
C GLN A 453 -2.35 6.28 12.21
N HIS A 454 -2.01 5.60 11.14
CA HIS A 454 -2.50 4.26 10.87
C HIS A 454 -1.92 3.21 11.84
N VAL A 455 -0.62 3.29 12.13
CA VAL A 455 0.03 2.49 13.17
C VAL A 455 -0.56 2.80 14.55
N ARG A 456 -0.84 4.07 14.85
CA ARG A 456 -1.50 4.46 16.11
C ARG A 456 -2.87 3.82 16.23
N ASN A 457 -3.70 3.90 15.19
CA ASN A 457 -5.02 3.26 15.18
C ASN A 457 -4.94 1.74 15.43
N PHE A 458 -3.97 1.05 14.83
CA PHE A 458 -3.76 -0.38 15.07
C PHE A 458 -3.48 -0.67 16.54
N LEU A 459 -2.51 0.02 17.15
CA LEU A 459 -2.15 -0.18 18.55
C LEU A 459 -3.31 0.13 19.51
N ASP A 460 -4.09 1.17 19.23
CA ASP A 460 -5.29 1.50 19.99
C ASP A 460 -6.36 0.39 19.89
N CYS A 461 -6.52 -0.18 18.69
CA CYS A 461 -7.45 -1.28 18.47
C CYS A 461 -6.99 -2.59 19.12
N VAL A 462 -5.68 -2.89 19.10
CA VAL A 462 -5.10 -4.03 19.83
C VAL A 462 -5.43 -3.94 21.32
N LYS A 463 -5.28 -2.76 21.92
CA LYS A 463 -5.56 -2.54 23.34
C LYS A 463 -7.04 -2.52 23.69
N SER A 464 -7.84 -1.84 22.87
CA SER A 464 -9.27 -1.65 23.13
C SER A 464 -10.14 -2.80 22.62
N ARG A 465 -9.58 -3.68 21.80
CA ARG A 465 -10.28 -4.75 21.07
C ARG A 465 -11.38 -4.23 20.12
N LYS A 466 -11.34 -2.93 19.78
CA LYS A 466 -12.23 -2.33 18.79
C LYS A 466 -11.76 -2.66 17.37
N GLU A 467 -12.68 -2.55 16.43
CA GLU A 467 -12.38 -2.75 15.02
C GLU A 467 -11.54 -1.59 14.46
N PRO A 468 -10.48 -1.88 13.69
CA PRO A 468 -9.64 -0.85 13.06
C PRO A 468 -10.41 -0.05 11.99
N ASN A 469 -9.93 1.17 11.71
CA ASN A 469 -10.52 1.99 10.64
C ASN A 469 -10.34 1.38 9.24
N SER A 470 -9.38 0.50 9.06
CA SER A 470 -9.15 -0.33 7.88
C SER A 470 -9.26 -1.81 8.26
N ASP A 471 -10.49 -2.24 8.52
CA ASP A 471 -10.82 -3.60 8.94
C ASP A 471 -10.62 -4.62 7.81
N LEU A 472 -10.50 -5.89 8.22
CA LEU A 472 -10.19 -6.97 7.28
C LEU A 472 -11.34 -7.28 6.31
N GLU A 473 -12.60 -7.14 6.72
CA GLU A 473 -13.76 -7.37 5.85
C GLU A 473 -13.79 -6.35 4.71
N SER A 474 -13.66 -5.07 5.02
CA SER A 474 -13.62 -4.02 4.00
C SER A 474 -12.38 -4.15 3.09
N GLY A 475 -11.24 -4.53 3.64
CA GLY A 475 -10.03 -4.80 2.87
C GLY A 475 -10.20 -5.97 1.88
N HIS A 476 -10.89 -7.04 2.30
CA HIS A 476 -11.24 -8.18 1.46
C HIS A 476 -12.17 -7.77 0.31
N GLN A 477 -13.23 -7.00 0.60
CA GLN A 477 -14.18 -6.53 -0.42
C GLN A 477 -13.47 -5.73 -1.53
N VAL A 478 -12.50 -4.89 -1.18
CA VAL A 478 -11.69 -4.13 -2.14
C VAL A 478 -10.73 -5.04 -2.91
N ALA A 479 -10.03 -5.94 -2.23
CA ALA A 479 -9.13 -6.89 -2.87
C ALA A 479 -9.87 -7.76 -3.89
N ALA A 480 -11.09 -8.21 -3.57
CA ALA A 480 -11.94 -8.97 -4.48
C ALA A 480 -12.17 -8.22 -5.80
N VAL A 481 -12.54 -6.93 -5.76
CA VAL A 481 -12.74 -6.12 -6.97
C VAL A 481 -11.47 -6.00 -7.80
N CYS A 482 -10.31 -5.83 -7.14
CA CYS A 482 -9.02 -5.78 -7.84
C CYS A 482 -8.70 -7.11 -8.55
N HIS A 483 -8.95 -8.24 -7.90
CA HIS A 483 -8.72 -9.56 -8.50
C HIS A 483 -9.71 -9.86 -9.63
N LEU A 484 -10.99 -9.51 -9.46
CA LEU A 484 -11.99 -9.66 -10.52
C LEU A 484 -11.62 -8.86 -11.78
N ALA A 485 -11.01 -7.67 -11.63
CA ALA A 485 -10.50 -6.90 -12.75
C ALA A 485 -9.39 -7.64 -13.50
N ASN A 486 -8.48 -8.29 -12.78
CA ASN A 486 -7.44 -9.12 -13.38
C ASN A 486 -8.01 -10.41 -14.00
N ILE A 487 -9.03 -11.01 -13.41
CA ILE A 487 -9.75 -12.15 -14.00
C ILE A 487 -10.42 -11.72 -15.31
N SER A 488 -11.11 -10.56 -15.34
CA SER A 488 -11.70 -10.01 -16.56
C SER A 488 -10.67 -9.79 -17.66
N LEU A 489 -9.52 -9.21 -17.33
CA LEU A 489 -8.42 -9.01 -18.28
C LEU A 489 -7.94 -10.35 -18.87
N ARG A 490 -7.66 -11.32 -18.00
CA ARG A 490 -7.07 -12.62 -18.39
C ARG A 490 -8.03 -13.50 -19.17
N THR A 491 -9.34 -13.36 -18.95
CA THR A 491 -10.39 -14.09 -19.67
C THR A 491 -10.91 -13.35 -20.89
N GLY A 492 -10.64 -12.03 -21.00
CA GLY A 492 -11.18 -11.17 -22.04
C GLY A 492 -12.70 -10.97 -21.95
N ARG A 493 -13.30 -11.24 -20.79
CA ARG A 493 -14.75 -11.25 -20.61
C ARG A 493 -15.20 -10.29 -19.50
N LYS A 494 -16.44 -9.78 -19.64
CA LYS A 494 -17.13 -9.06 -18.57
C LYS A 494 -17.45 -10.04 -17.43
N ILE A 495 -17.00 -9.74 -16.23
CA ILE A 495 -17.28 -10.50 -15.02
C ILE A 495 -18.51 -9.90 -14.34
N ARG A 496 -19.52 -10.73 -14.09
CA ARG A 496 -20.67 -10.42 -13.22
C ARG A 496 -20.41 -11.00 -11.85
N TRP A 497 -20.58 -10.20 -10.81
CA TRP A 497 -20.23 -10.56 -9.45
C TRP A 497 -21.44 -10.47 -8.52
N ASP A 498 -21.71 -11.52 -7.78
CA ASP A 498 -22.62 -11.51 -6.65
C ASP A 498 -21.78 -11.23 -5.38
N ALA A 499 -21.83 -9.99 -4.90
CA ALA A 499 -20.99 -9.55 -3.78
C ALA A 499 -21.46 -10.12 -2.43
N GLU A 500 -22.68 -10.62 -2.31
CA GLU A 500 -23.19 -11.24 -1.08
C GLU A 500 -22.75 -12.71 -0.97
N LYS A 501 -22.80 -13.44 -2.10
CA LYS A 501 -22.37 -14.84 -2.17
C LYS A 501 -20.88 -14.98 -2.46
N GLU A 502 -20.23 -13.91 -2.90
CA GLU A 502 -18.84 -13.90 -3.38
C GLU A 502 -18.60 -14.90 -4.52
N GLU A 503 -19.46 -14.82 -5.53
CA GLU A 503 -19.47 -15.72 -6.68
C GLU A 503 -19.47 -14.97 -8.01
N ILE A 504 -18.75 -15.52 -9.00
CA ILE A 504 -18.85 -15.09 -10.39
C ILE A 504 -20.08 -15.73 -10.99
N VAL A 505 -20.98 -14.90 -11.53
CA VAL A 505 -22.27 -15.34 -12.07
C VAL A 505 -22.13 -15.73 -13.54
N GLY A 506 -22.44 -16.98 -13.86
CA GLY A 506 -22.58 -17.46 -15.25
C GLY A 506 -21.26 -17.70 -16.00
N ASP A 507 -20.10 -17.74 -15.32
CA ASP A 507 -18.80 -18.04 -15.92
C ASP A 507 -17.98 -18.98 -15.02
N THR A 508 -18.09 -20.28 -15.28
CA THR A 508 -17.42 -21.32 -14.47
C THR A 508 -15.91 -21.34 -14.65
N GLU A 509 -15.37 -20.97 -15.81
CA GLU A 509 -13.93 -20.88 -16.04
C GLU A 509 -13.34 -19.72 -15.24
N ALA A 510 -13.94 -18.53 -15.30
CA ALA A 510 -13.53 -17.40 -14.50
C ALA A 510 -13.63 -17.68 -12.99
N ALA A 511 -14.66 -18.43 -12.56
CA ALA A 511 -14.85 -18.80 -11.16
C ALA A 511 -13.72 -19.69 -10.61
N GLN A 512 -13.08 -20.51 -11.43
CA GLN A 512 -11.90 -21.29 -11.03
C GLN A 512 -10.70 -20.42 -10.68
N MET A 513 -10.64 -19.18 -11.18
CA MET A 513 -9.57 -18.22 -10.89
C MET A 513 -9.74 -17.49 -9.54
N LEU A 514 -10.83 -17.72 -8.81
CA LEU A 514 -11.05 -17.12 -7.50
C LEU A 514 -10.09 -17.68 -6.42
N ALA A 515 -9.45 -18.82 -6.67
CA ALA A 515 -8.46 -19.45 -5.81
C ALA A 515 -7.40 -20.18 -6.65
N ARG A 516 -6.31 -20.55 -6.01
CA ARG A 516 -5.24 -21.40 -6.58
C ARG A 516 -4.79 -22.41 -5.53
N PRO A 517 -4.44 -23.65 -5.91
CA PRO A 517 -3.79 -24.60 -5.00
C PRO A 517 -2.46 -24.04 -4.50
N TYR A 518 -2.19 -24.18 -3.22
CA TYR A 518 -0.89 -23.85 -2.65
C TYR A 518 0.13 -24.97 -2.96
N ARG A 519 1.39 -24.59 -3.17
CA ARG A 519 2.51 -25.51 -3.30
C ARG A 519 2.71 -26.31 -2.00
N LYS A 520 3.06 -27.60 -2.11
CA LYS A 520 3.45 -28.41 -0.94
C LYS A 520 4.73 -27.86 -0.30
N PRO A 521 4.85 -27.89 1.04
CA PRO A 521 3.90 -28.45 2.03
C PRO A 521 2.85 -27.44 2.52
N TRP A 522 2.73 -26.26 1.89
CA TRP A 522 1.88 -25.15 2.34
C TRP A 522 0.37 -25.42 2.17
N ASP A 523 0.02 -26.32 1.23
CA ASP A 523 -1.34 -26.84 1.08
C ASP A 523 -1.82 -27.59 2.34
N ALA A 524 -0.93 -28.33 3.00
CA ALA A 524 -1.24 -29.00 4.26
C ALA A 524 -1.40 -28.01 5.41
N GLN A 525 -0.59 -26.94 5.44
CA GLN A 525 -0.73 -25.87 6.44
C GLN A 525 -2.07 -25.15 6.28
N LEU A 526 -2.49 -24.82 5.05
CA LEU A 526 -3.78 -24.20 4.79
C LEU A 526 -4.94 -25.10 5.24
N LYS A 527 -4.89 -26.40 4.91
CA LYS A 527 -5.90 -27.39 5.34
C LYS A 527 -5.97 -27.53 6.87
N ALA A 528 -4.83 -27.49 7.55
CA ALA A 528 -4.78 -27.56 9.01
C ALA A 528 -5.49 -26.37 9.70
N LEU A 529 -5.62 -25.23 9.01
CA LEU A 529 -6.38 -24.08 9.49
C LEU A 529 -7.91 -24.26 9.37
N GLY A 530 -8.38 -25.24 8.61
CA GLY A 530 -9.80 -25.60 8.50
C GLY A 530 -10.68 -24.54 7.80
N VAL A 531 -10.15 -23.93 6.74
CA VAL A 531 -10.87 -22.89 5.95
C VAL A 531 -10.88 -23.17 4.45
N ALA A 532 -10.08 -24.13 3.93
CA ALA A 532 -9.98 -24.47 2.51
C ALA A 532 -10.11 -25.98 2.26
#